data_6eb4c3de633687d480ff71a6ef19b317
#
_entry.id   6eb4c3de633687d480ff71a6ef19b317
#
_cell.length_a   1.000
_cell.length_b   1.000
_cell.length_c   1.000
_cell.angle_alpha   90.00
_cell.angle_beta   90.00
_cell.angle_gamma   90.00
#
_symmetry.space_group_name_H-M   'P 1'
#
loop_
_entity.id
_entity.type
_entity.pdbx_description
1 polymer ?
#
loop_
_entity_poly.entity_id
_entity_poly.type
_entity_poly.pdbx_seq_one_letter_code
_entity_poly.pdbx_strand_id
1 'polypeptide(L)'
;MSTFRIAVLVSGTGTNLQAILDRLHGQGGIEVACVASNKPGARALERARDAGIETAVFERAAHSDRQARDAALGDWLAEREVDLVVLAGYMELLSPGFVQRFRDRIVNVHPALLPSFPGLDAVGQALAHGVRVTGVTVHLVDEGVDSGPIVLQRAVEVPLDRGRAALEQEIHRVEHELLSEAIRLIAAEAVRTDPENARIVHVESQVETRHG
;
A
#
# COMPACT_ATOMS: atom_id res chain seq x y z
N MET A 1 7.19 11.90 -21.36
CA MET A 1 6.12 11.55 -20.41
C MET A 1 6.59 12.02 -19.05
N SER A 2 5.74 12.63 -18.23
CA SER A 2 6.09 12.99 -16.85
C SER A 2 6.31 11.72 -16.03
N THR A 3 7.27 11.75 -15.11
CA THR A 3 7.54 10.66 -14.17
C THR A 3 6.40 10.60 -13.16
N PHE A 4 5.84 9.40 -12.91
CA PHE A 4 4.84 9.16 -11.87
C PHE A 4 5.55 8.96 -10.53
N ARG A 5 5.32 9.88 -9.60
CA ARG A 5 6.06 9.98 -8.34
C ARG A 5 5.27 9.38 -7.19
N ILE A 6 5.82 8.36 -6.55
CA ILE A 6 5.17 7.71 -5.41
C ILE A 6 5.91 7.99 -4.10
N ALA A 7 5.15 8.17 -3.02
CA ALA A 7 5.66 8.12 -1.66
C ALA A 7 5.30 6.79 -1.01
N VAL A 8 6.21 6.20 -0.24
CA VAL A 8 5.94 4.95 0.48
C VAL A 8 5.98 5.20 1.99
N LEU A 9 4.87 4.89 2.67
CA LEU A 9 4.75 4.98 4.12
C LEU A 9 4.96 3.60 4.75
N VAL A 10 5.82 3.53 5.78
CA VAL A 10 6.30 2.28 6.37
C VAL A 10 6.36 2.36 7.90
N SER A 11 6.27 1.21 8.60
CA SER A 11 6.44 1.15 10.07
C SER A 11 7.43 0.08 10.56
N GLY A 12 7.93 -0.78 9.65
CA GLY A 12 8.67 -1.98 10.04
C GLY A 12 9.83 -2.35 9.13
N THR A 13 9.92 -3.63 8.80
CA THR A 13 11.04 -4.25 8.05
C THR A 13 11.16 -3.78 6.60
N GLY A 14 10.05 -3.37 5.96
CA GLY A 14 10.03 -2.80 4.62
C GLY A 14 10.20 -3.83 3.49
N THR A 15 9.70 -5.04 3.63
CA THR A 15 9.76 -6.04 2.55
C THR A 15 8.93 -5.62 1.34
N ASN A 16 7.75 -5.02 1.54
CA ASN A 16 6.94 -4.43 0.48
C ASN A 16 7.65 -3.23 -0.18
N LEU A 17 8.31 -2.36 0.61
CA LEU A 17 9.13 -1.28 0.06
C LEU A 17 10.25 -1.86 -0.82
N GLN A 18 10.97 -2.89 -0.36
CA GLN A 18 12.02 -3.51 -1.16
C GLN A 18 11.48 -4.03 -2.50
N ALA A 19 10.33 -4.69 -2.47
CA ALA A 19 9.71 -5.18 -3.71
C ALA A 19 9.32 -4.03 -4.66
N ILE A 20 8.88 -2.89 -4.14
CA ILE A 20 8.60 -1.68 -4.93
C ILE A 20 9.91 -1.13 -5.54
N LEU A 21 10.99 -1.04 -4.75
CA LEU A 21 12.28 -0.59 -5.23
C LEU A 21 12.82 -1.47 -6.35
N ASP A 22 12.80 -2.78 -6.16
CA ASP A 22 13.34 -3.74 -7.11
C ASP A 22 12.55 -3.82 -8.43
N ARG A 23 11.24 -3.57 -8.39
CA ARG A 23 10.33 -3.82 -9.50
C ARG A 23 9.82 -2.58 -10.22
N LEU A 24 9.86 -1.41 -9.55
CA LEU A 24 9.18 -0.21 -10.04
C LEU A 24 10.11 1.01 -10.10
N HIS A 25 10.98 1.21 -9.11
CA HIS A 25 11.79 2.41 -9.03
C HIS A 25 12.71 2.55 -10.25
N GLY A 26 12.56 3.67 -10.99
CA GLY A 26 13.30 3.90 -12.23
C GLY A 26 12.82 3.07 -13.42
N GLN A 27 11.69 2.36 -13.31
CA GLN A 27 11.14 1.53 -14.36
C GLN A 27 9.74 2.01 -14.79
N GLY A 28 9.44 1.95 -16.09
CA GLY A 28 8.11 2.28 -16.61
C GLY A 28 7.64 3.71 -16.30
N GLY A 29 8.55 4.65 -16.07
CA GLY A 29 8.21 6.02 -15.69
C GLY A 29 7.78 6.19 -14.24
N ILE A 30 7.96 5.20 -13.37
CA ILE A 30 7.63 5.25 -11.94
C ILE A 30 8.88 5.53 -11.11
N GLU A 31 8.79 6.48 -10.17
CA GLU A 31 9.86 6.84 -9.24
C GLU A 31 9.35 6.81 -7.79
N VAL A 32 10.09 6.17 -6.90
CA VAL A 32 9.92 6.35 -5.46
C VAL A 32 10.58 7.68 -5.10
N ALA A 33 9.78 8.72 -4.94
CA ALA A 33 10.25 10.07 -4.64
C ALA A 33 10.74 10.21 -3.21
N CYS A 34 10.06 9.54 -2.27
CA CYS A 34 10.41 9.60 -0.86
C CYS A 34 9.79 8.45 -0.06
N VAL A 35 10.35 8.22 1.12
CA VAL A 35 9.85 7.22 2.09
C VAL A 35 9.69 7.87 3.46
N ALA A 36 8.52 7.72 4.08
CA ALA A 36 8.27 8.20 5.42
C ALA A 36 7.92 7.06 6.39
N SER A 37 8.29 7.24 7.66
CA SER A 37 7.94 6.31 8.73
C SER A 37 7.41 7.04 9.95
N ASN A 38 6.54 6.37 10.71
CA ASN A 38 6.15 6.81 12.05
C ASN A 38 7.12 6.32 13.14
N LYS A 39 8.17 5.57 12.77
CA LYS A 39 9.16 4.99 13.69
C LYS A 39 10.58 5.27 13.20
N PRO A 40 11.44 5.91 14.01
CA PRO A 40 12.81 6.24 13.61
C PRO A 40 13.69 5.00 13.37
N GLY A 41 13.41 3.89 14.09
CA GLY A 41 14.11 2.62 13.96
C GLY A 41 13.54 1.67 12.91
N ALA A 42 12.66 2.11 12.02
CA ALA A 42 12.14 1.25 10.97
C ALA A 42 13.24 0.88 9.97
N ARG A 43 13.52 -0.42 9.83
CA ARG A 43 14.53 -0.93 8.88
C ARG A 43 14.24 -0.55 7.43
N ALA A 44 12.98 -0.30 7.11
CA ALA A 44 12.56 0.22 5.82
C ALA A 44 13.25 1.55 5.44
N LEU A 45 13.56 2.41 6.42
CA LEU A 45 14.29 3.67 6.18
C LEU A 45 15.74 3.44 5.75
N GLU A 46 16.39 2.39 6.27
CA GLU A 46 17.73 2.00 5.83
C GLU A 46 17.70 1.56 4.36
N ARG A 47 16.74 0.72 3.98
CA ARG A 47 16.56 0.28 2.59
C ARG A 47 16.36 1.46 1.62
N ALA A 48 15.57 2.45 2.03
CA ALA A 48 15.35 3.64 1.21
C ALA A 48 16.64 4.47 1.04
N ARG A 49 17.41 4.65 2.12
CA ARG A 49 18.69 5.38 2.08
C ARG A 49 19.73 4.66 1.24
N ASP A 50 19.81 3.32 1.34
CA ASP A 50 20.70 2.49 0.52
C ASP A 50 20.38 2.61 -0.97
N ALA A 51 19.11 2.87 -1.31
CA ALA A 51 18.65 3.15 -2.66
C ALA A 51 18.78 4.64 -3.06
N GLY A 52 19.35 5.50 -2.21
CA GLY A 52 19.51 6.93 -2.49
C GLY A 52 18.21 7.74 -2.37
N ILE A 53 17.18 7.20 -1.73
CA ILE A 53 15.86 7.83 -1.62
C ILE A 53 15.77 8.65 -0.34
N GLU A 54 15.21 9.85 -0.45
CA GLU A 54 14.97 10.73 0.68
C GLU A 54 14.02 10.08 1.71
N THR A 55 14.37 10.24 2.99
CA THR A 55 13.57 9.67 4.08
C THR A 55 13.21 10.70 5.14
N ALA A 56 12.01 10.58 5.72
CA ALA A 56 11.60 11.37 6.89
C ALA A 56 10.91 10.50 7.95
N VAL A 57 10.87 11.02 9.17
CA VAL A 57 10.20 10.37 10.30
C VAL A 57 9.17 11.32 10.90
N PHE A 58 7.95 10.84 11.03
CA PHE A 58 6.81 11.56 11.61
C PHE A 58 6.29 10.79 12.83
N GLU A 59 7.02 10.90 13.94
CA GLU A 59 6.65 10.25 15.19
C GLU A 59 5.43 10.92 15.81
N ARG A 60 4.49 10.13 16.32
CA ARG A 60 3.33 10.66 17.02
C ARG A 60 3.71 11.54 18.21
N ALA A 61 4.75 11.16 18.94
CA ALA A 61 5.22 11.88 20.12
C ALA A 61 5.82 13.27 19.80
N ALA A 62 6.22 13.52 18.58
CA ALA A 62 6.77 14.80 18.12
C ALA A 62 5.70 15.83 17.73
N HIS A 63 4.41 15.46 17.76
CA HIS A 63 3.30 16.30 17.34
C HIS A 63 2.23 16.35 18.44
N SER A 64 1.44 17.42 18.49
CA SER A 64 0.36 17.60 19.47
C SER A 64 -0.70 16.50 19.39
N ASP A 65 -1.01 16.09 18.17
CA ASP A 65 -2.00 15.07 17.88
C ASP A 65 -1.77 14.42 16.50
N ARG A 66 -2.64 13.49 16.14
CA ARG A 66 -2.62 12.81 14.84
C ARG A 66 -2.81 13.77 13.68
N GLN A 67 -3.68 14.78 13.83
CA GLN A 67 -3.97 15.72 12.73
C GLN A 67 -2.74 16.59 12.43
N ALA A 68 -2.06 17.09 13.47
CA ALA A 68 -0.84 17.88 13.31
C ALA A 68 0.29 17.07 12.66
N ARG A 69 0.47 15.80 13.07
CA ARG A 69 1.44 14.90 12.44
C ARG A 69 1.13 14.69 10.97
N ASP A 70 -0.10 14.39 10.65
CA ASP A 70 -0.51 14.07 9.29
C ASP A 70 -0.54 15.31 8.39
N ALA A 71 -0.81 16.49 8.95
CA ALA A 71 -0.66 17.75 8.23
C ALA A 71 0.81 17.97 7.83
N ALA A 72 1.75 17.82 8.78
CA ALA A 72 3.18 17.94 8.51
C ALA A 72 3.67 16.91 7.47
N LEU A 73 3.22 15.65 7.59
CA LEU A 73 3.49 14.62 6.59
C LEU A 73 2.92 15.03 5.21
N GLY A 74 1.68 15.51 5.17
CA GLY A 74 1.03 15.93 3.93
C GLY A 74 1.73 17.11 3.25
N ASP A 75 2.24 18.08 4.01
CA ASP A 75 3.03 19.21 3.49
C ASP A 75 4.35 18.71 2.90
N TRP A 76 5.05 17.84 3.62
CA TRP A 76 6.30 17.23 3.18
C TRP A 76 6.14 16.44 1.88
N LEU A 77 5.02 15.69 1.72
CA LEU A 77 4.69 14.96 0.48
C LEU A 77 4.34 15.90 -0.68
N ALA A 78 3.60 16.98 -0.41
CA ALA A 78 3.22 17.94 -1.44
C ALA A 78 4.43 18.68 -2.03
N GLU A 79 5.43 19.04 -1.20
CA GLU A 79 6.70 19.63 -1.65
C GLU A 79 7.47 18.72 -2.62
N ARG A 80 7.20 17.41 -2.60
CA ARG A 80 7.84 16.39 -3.43
C ARG A 80 6.98 15.99 -4.63
N GLU A 81 5.89 16.70 -4.85
CA GLU A 81 5.00 16.49 -5.99
C GLU A 81 4.58 15.03 -6.15
N VAL A 82 4.13 14.41 -5.03
CA VAL A 82 3.75 13.00 -4.98
C VAL A 82 2.39 12.80 -5.65
N ASP A 83 2.34 11.89 -6.63
CA ASP A 83 1.12 11.50 -7.32
C ASP A 83 0.34 10.45 -6.54
N LEU A 84 1.03 9.49 -5.91
CA LEU A 84 0.42 8.38 -5.17
C LEU A 84 1.12 8.14 -3.83
N VAL A 85 0.35 7.98 -2.77
CA VAL A 85 0.82 7.53 -1.45
C VAL A 85 0.57 6.03 -1.31
N VAL A 86 1.61 5.26 -1.01
CA VAL A 86 1.55 3.81 -0.85
C VAL A 86 1.77 3.44 0.61
N LEU A 87 0.77 2.83 1.25
CA LEU A 87 0.90 2.27 2.59
C LEU A 87 1.48 0.85 2.48
N ALA A 88 2.75 0.70 2.82
CA ALA A 88 3.47 -0.58 2.73
C ALA A 88 3.81 -1.11 4.13
N GLY A 89 2.80 -1.54 4.86
CA GLY A 89 2.93 -1.91 6.26
C GLY A 89 3.05 -0.70 7.18
N TYR A 90 2.29 0.36 6.91
CA TYR A 90 2.16 1.52 7.79
C TYR A 90 1.13 1.26 8.87
N MET A 91 1.56 1.23 10.14
CA MET A 91 0.75 0.77 11.28
C MET A 91 0.08 1.91 12.06
N GLU A 92 -0.21 3.02 11.41
CA GLU A 92 -0.93 4.16 11.99
C GLU A 92 -2.15 4.51 11.14
N LEU A 93 -3.23 4.84 11.79
CA LEU A 93 -4.39 5.41 11.10
C LEU A 93 -4.07 6.83 10.63
N LEU A 94 -4.37 7.12 9.40
CA LEU A 94 -4.30 8.47 8.84
C LEU A 94 -5.52 9.28 9.28
N SER A 95 -5.33 10.59 9.47
CA SER A 95 -6.43 11.49 9.83
C SER A 95 -7.37 11.71 8.64
N PRO A 96 -8.65 12.02 8.87
CA PRO A 96 -9.57 12.34 7.79
C PRO A 96 -9.07 13.47 6.88
N GLY A 97 -8.43 14.50 7.46
CA GLY A 97 -7.85 15.61 6.68
C GLY A 97 -6.75 15.15 5.72
N PHE A 98 -5.91 14.18 6.12
CA PHE A 98 -4.90 13.61 5.24
C PHE A 98 -5.55 12.78 4.11
N VAL A 99 -6.51 11.94 4.46
CA VAL A 99 -7.25 11.11 3.47
C VAL A 99 -7.96 11.99 2.44
N GLN A 100 -8.61 13.07 2.88
CA GLN A 100 -9.25 14.05 2.00
C GLN A 100 -8.26 14.74 1.06
N ARG A 101 -7.09 15.16 1.59
CA ARG A 101 -6.03 15.83 0.81
C ARG A 101 -5.49 14.97 -0.32
N PHE A 102 -5.37 13.66 -0.07
CA PHE A 102 -4.88 12.68 -1.03
C PHE A 102 -5.98 11.72 -1.51
N ARG A 103 -7.21 12.23 -1.59
CA ARG A 103 -8.37 11.44 -2.01
C ARG A 103 -8.10 10.74 -3.33
N ASP A 104 -8.45 9.45 -3.41
CA ASP A 104 -8.24 8.55 -4.55
C ASP A 104 -6.75 8.37 -4.94
N ARG A 105 -5.83 8.85 -4.10
CA ARG A 105 -4.38 8.77 -4.29
C ARG A 105 -3.65 8.14 -3.11
N ILE A 106 -4.33 7.33 -2.33
CA ILE A 106 -3.72 6.51 -1.26
C ILE A 106 -4.10 5.07 -1.53
N VAL A 107 -3.12 4.18 -1.60
CA VAL A 107 -3.31 2.74 -1.77
C VAL A 107 -2.71 1.99 -0.58
N ASN A 108 -3.41 0.96 -0.12
CA ASN A 108 -2.95 0.08 0.96
C ASN A 108 -2.95 -1.37 0.49
N VAL A 109 -2.01 -2.17 1.00
CA VAL A 109 -2.01 -3.62 0.87
C VAL A 109 -2.39 -4.26 2.21
N HIS A 110 -3.40 -5.12 2.20
CA HIS A 110 -3.93 -5.79 3.38
C HIS A 110 -3.85 -7.31 3.23
N PRO A 111 -3.33 -8.05 4.23
CA PRO A 111 -3.09 -9.50 4.14
C PRO A 111 -4.33 -10.36 4.39
N ALA A 112 -5.45 -10.01 3.77
CA ALA A 112 -6.68 -10.80 3.76
C ALA A 112 -7.52 -10.52 2.50
N LEU A 113 -8.54 -11.34 2.25
CA LEU A 113 -9.58 -11.05 1.25
C LEU A 113 -10.65 -10.15 1.89
N LEU A 114 -10.48 -8.84 1.82
CA LEU A 114 -11.49 -7.91 2.31
C LEU A 114 -12.86 -8.17 1.65
N PRO A 115 -13.95 -8.05 2.40
CA PRO A 115 -14.09 -7.47 3.73
C PRO A 115 -13.78 -8.42 4.91
N SER A 116 -13.23 -9.61 4.68
CA SER A 116 -12.86 -10.54 5.75
C SER A 116 -11.59 -10.08 6.46
N PHE A 117 -11.55 -10.22 7.78
CA PHE A 117 -10.38 -9.99 8.63
C PHE A 117 -9.74 -8.59 8.50
N PRO A 118 -10.53 -7.49 8.62
CA PRO A 118 -9.99 -6.15 8.59
C PRO A 118 -9.15 -5.85 9.85
N GLY A 119 -8.33 -4.80 9.81
CA GLY A 119 -7.55 -4.34 10.94
C GLY A 119 -6.28 -5.14 11.19
N LEU A 120 -5.87 -5.19 12.44
CA LEU A 120 -4.59 -5.78 12.82
C LEU A 120 -4.62 -7.30 12.84
N ASP A 121 -3.45 -7.92 12.54
CA ASP A 121 -3.23 -9.37 12.62
C ASP A 121 -4.22 -10.22 11.78
N ALA A 122 -4.52 -9.80 10.57
CA ALA A 122 -5.43 -10.52 9.68
C ALA A 122 -5.03 -11.99 9.45
N VAL A 123 -3.73 -12.28 9.40
CA VAL A 123 -3.22 -13.66 9.29
C VAL A 123 -3.57 -14.47 10.53
N GLY A 124 -3.39 -13.91 11.73
CA GLY A 124 -3.80 -14.56 12.98
C GLY A 124 -5.31 -14.77 13.05
N GLN A 125 -6.09 -13.78 12.61
CA GLN A 125 -7.56 -13.92 12.54
C GLN A 125 -7.97 -15.05 11.60
N ALA A 126 -7.40 -15.14 10.40
CA ALA A 126 -7.68 -16.20 9.42
C ALA A 126 -7.38 -17.60 9.98
N LEU A 127 -6.24 -17.77 10.65
CA LEU A 127 -5.86 -19.02 11.30
C LEU A 127 -6.79 -19.38 12.46
N ALA A 128 -7.15 -18.43 13.31
CA ALA A 128 -8.05 -18.63 14.44
C ALA A 128 -9.47 -19.04 14.00
N HIS A 129 -9.94 -18.52 12.86
CA HIS A 129 -11.22 -18.93 12.26
C HIS A 129 -11.15 -20.26 11.52
N GLY A 130 -9.96 -20.80 11.28
CA GLY A 130 -9.79 -22.09 10.60
C GLY A 130 -10.21 -22.06 9.13
N VAL A 131 -10.11 -20.89 8.46
CA VAL A 131 -10.44 -20.77 7.04
C VAL A 131 -9.45 -21.57 6.18
N ARG A 132 -9.90 -22.04 5.04
CA ARG A 132 -9.06 -22.79 4.08
C ARG A 132 -8.44 -21.88 3.02
N VAL A 133 -9.02 -20.71 2.84
CA VAL A 133 -8.56 -19.69 1.88
C VAL A 133 -8.59 -18.33 2.57
N THR A 134 -7.53 -17.59 2.43
CA THR A 134 -7.41 -16.17 2.72
C THR A 134 -6.85 -15.47 1.49
N GLY A 135 -6.13 -14.36 1.62
CA GLY A 135 -5.50 -13.73 0.47
C GLY A 135 -4.89 -12.40 0.78
N VAL A 136 -4.75 -11.60 -0.26
CA VAL A 136 -4.23 -10.25 -0.23
C VAL A 136 -5.19 -9.35 -0.98
N THR A 137 -5.43 -8.16 -0.43
CA THR A 137 -6.23 -7.10 -1.05
C THR A 137 -5.38 -5.84 -1.19
N VAL A 138 -5.35 -5.27 -2.38
CA VAL A 138 -4.91 -3.88 -2.60
C VAL A 138 -6.14 -3.02 -2.81
N HIS A 139 -6.28 -1.96 -2.02
CA HIS A 139 -7.47 -1.09 -2.04
C HIS A 139 -7.08 0.38 -1.93
N LEU A 140 -7.93 1.26 -2.42
CA LEU A 140 -7.85 2.69 -2.13
C LEU A 140 -8.22 2.93 -0.66
N VAL A 141 -7.61 3.93 -0.05
CA VAL A 141 -7.86 4.23 1.37
C VAL A 141 -8.95 5.29 1.48
N ASP A 142 -9.96 4.98 2.29
CA ASP A 142 -11.00 5.89 2.74
C ASP A 142 -10.84 6.24 4.23
N GLU A 143 -11.83 6.89 4.84
CA GLU A 143 -11.79 7.29 6.25
C GLU A 143 -12.02 6.12 7.23
N GLY A 144 -12.44 4.95 6.72
CA GLY A 144 -12.64 3.75 7.52
C GLY A 144 -11.37 2.91 7.67
N VAL A 145 -11.51 1.77 8.35
CA VAL A 145 -10.42 0.80 8.49
C VAL A 145 -10.59 -0.30 7.45
N ASP A 146 -9.67 -0.38 6.50
CA ASP A 146 -9.67 -1.37 5.41
C ASP A 146 -11.02 -1.48 4.66
N SER A 147 -11.73 -0.36 4.53
CA SER A 147 -13.09 -0.31 3.96
C SER A 147 -13.16 0.29 2.56
N GLY A 148 -12.08 0.85 2.07
CA GLY A 148 -12.05 1.53 0.79
C GLY A 148 -12.20 0.61 -0.42
N PRO A 149 -12.40 1.20 -1.62
CA PRO A 149 -12.63 0.47 -2.86
C PRO A 149 -11.48 -0.47 -3.22
N ILE A 150 -11.81 -1.71 -3.59
CA ILE A 150 -10.83 -2.74 -3.90
C ILE A 150 -10.31 -2.54 -5.32
N VAL A 151 -8.99 -2.48 -5.47
CA VAL A 151 -8.31 -2.39 -6.77
C VAL A 151 -7.98 -3.79 -7.28
N LEU A 152 -7.30 -4.60 -6.48
CA LEU A 152 -6.92 -5.97 -6.82
C LEU A 152 -7.07 -6.90 -5.61
N GLN A 153 -7.39 -8.17 -5.88
CA GLN A 153 -7.39 -9.23 -4.87
C GLN A 153 -6.77 -10.51 -5.43
N ARG A 154 -6.09 -11.25 -4.56
CA ARG A 154 -5.56 -12.57 -4.90
C ARG A 154 -5.75 -13.54 -3.73
N ALA A 155 -6.37 -14.70 -4.00
CA ALA A 155 -6.57 -15.74 -3.02
C ALA A 155 -5.26 -16.49 -2.69
N VAL A 156 -5.13 -16.91 -1.43
CA VAL A 156 -4.03 -17.72 -0.91
C VAL A 156 -4.61 -18.88 -0.11
N GLU A 157 -4.20 -20.10 -0.42
CA GLU A 157 -4.57 -21.27 0.36
C GLU A 157 -3.88 -21.26 1.73
N VAL A 158 -4.60 -21.64 2.78
CA VAL A 158 -4.06 -21.72 4.14
C VAL A 158 -3.40 -23.07 4.35
N PRO A 159 -2.07 -23.15 4.50
CA PRO A 159 -1.35 -24.41 4.71
C PRO A 159 -1.46 -24.83 6.18
N LEU A 160 -2.56 -25.45 6.57
CA LEU A 160 -2.87 -25.78 7.96
C LEU A 160 -1.84 -26.68 8.65
N ASP A 161 -1.09 -27.46 7.89
CA ASP A 161 -0.02 -28.36 8.34
C ASP A 161 1.34 -27.65 8.53
N ARG A 162 1.51 -26.43 7.99
CA ARG A 162 2.78 -25.70 7.99
C ARG A 162 2.82 -24.52 8.96
N GLY A 163 1.68 -24.18 9.56
CA GLY A 163 1.57 -23.12 10.57
C GLY A 163 1.67 -21.68 10.04
N ARG A 164 1.67 -20.73 10.97
CA ARG A 164 1.59 -19.29 10.71
C ARG A 164 2.72 -18.76 9.80
N ALA A 165 3.95 -19.17 10.07
CA ALA A 165 5.11 -18.65 9.33
C ALA A 165 5.07 -18.96 7.82
N ALA A 166 4.56 -20.15 7.46
CA ALA A 166 4.41 -20.54 6.05
C ALA A 166 3.33 -19.72 5.35
N LEU A 167 2.23 -19.45 6.05
CA LEU A 167 1.17 -18.59 5.52
C LEU A 167 1.65 -17.14 5.35
N GLU A 168 2.35 -16.59 6.34
CA GLU A 168 2.92 -15.24 6.25
C GLU A 168 3.91 -15.10 5.09
N GLN A 169 4.75 -16.11 4.87
CA GLN A 169 5.69 -16.12 3.74
C GLN A 169 4.96 -16.07 2.39
N GLU A 170 3.91 -16.88 2.23
CA GLU A 170 3.14 -16.89 0.98
C GLU A 170 2.36 -15.60 0.78
N ILE A 171 1.75 -15.06 1.84
CA ILE A 171 1.07 -13.76 1.81
C ILE A 171 2.05 -12.66 1.40
N HIS A 172 3.23 -12.56 2.01
CA HIS A 172 4.23 -11.57 1.65
C HIS A 172 4.64 -11.67 0.17
N ARG A 173 4.80 -12.89 -0.36
CA ARG A 173 5.10 -13.09 -1.78
C ARG A 173 3.99 -12.49 -2.67
N VAL A 174 2.74 -12.76 -2.31
CA VAL A 174 1.58 -12.25 -3.05
C VAL A 174 1.43 -10.73 -2.88
N GLU A 175 1.67 -10.18 -1.68
CA GLU A 175 1.68 -8.73 -1.44
C GLU A 175 2.68 -8.01 -2.36
N HIS A 176 3.92 -8.52 -2.46
CA HIS A 176 4.98 -7.95 -3.30
C HIS A 176 4.58 -7.88 -4.78
N GLU A 177 3.90 -8.91 -5.27
CA GLU A 177 3.43 -8.98 -6.66
C GLU A 177 2.24 -8.05 -6.87
N LEU A 178 1.20 -8.20 -6.04
CA LEU A 178 -0.09 -7.55 -6.22
C LEU A 178 0.02 -6.03 -6.02
N LEU A 179 0.79 -5.58 -5.01
CA LEU A 179 1.00 -4.16 -4.78
C LEU A 179 1.76 -3.50 -5.94
N SER A 180 2.79 -4.18 -6.45
CA SER A 180 3.54 -3.68 -7.61
C SER A 180 2.67 -3.61 -8.87
N GLU A 181 1.79 -4.59 -9.08
CA GLU A 181 0.83 -4.61 -10.17
C GLU A 181 -0.18 -3.45 -10.06
N ALA A 182 -0.77 -3.26 -8.88
CA ALA A 182 -1.71 -2.17 -8.63
C ALA A 182 -1.09 -0.79 -8.86
N ILE A 183 0.14 -0.56 -8.40
CA ILE A 183 0.85 0.71 -8.63
C ILE A 183 1.06 0.96 -10.13
N ARG A 184 1.44 -0.05 -10.92
CA ARG A 184 1.56 0.09 -12.39
C ARG A 184 0.24 0.45 -13.06
N LEU A 185 -0.85 -0.19 -12.66
CA LEU A 185 -2.19 0.07 -13.19
C LEU A 185 -2.65 1.50 -12.87
N ILE A 186 -2.40 1.97 -11.62
CA ILE A 186 -2.71 3.34 -11.22
C ILE A 186 -1.85 4.35 -12.01
N ALA A 187 -0.55 4.11 -12.14
CA ALA A 187 0.35 4.98 -12.90
C ALA A 187 0.00 5.03 -14.40
N ALA A 188 -0.60 3.98 -14.93
CA ALA A 188 -1.09 3.91 -16.31
C ALA A 188 -2.51 4.47 -16.48
N GLU A 189 -3.11 5.07 -15.42
CA GLU A 189 -4.50 5.56 -15.39
C GLU A 189 -5.55 4.48 -15.75
N ALA A 190 -5.20 3.20 -15.57
CA ALA A 190 -6.05 2.05 -15.85
C ALA A 190 -7.01 1.71 -14.69
N VAL A 191 -6.99 2.47 -13.61
CA VAL A 191 -7.84 2.28 -12.42
C VAL A 191 -8.82 3.44 -12.33
N ARG A 192 -10.12 3.15 -12.35
CA ARG A 192 -11.17 4.17 -12.28
C ARG A 192 -12.27 3.76 -11.32
N THR A 193 -12.65 4.63 -10.43
CA THR A 193 -13.81 4.44 -9.54
C THR A 193 -15.09 4.61 -10.36
N ASP A 194 -16.05 3.72 -10.13
CA ASP A 194 -17.37 3.78 -10.77
C ASP A 194 -18.11 5.05 -10.34
N PRO A 195 -18.66 5.86 -11.26
CA PRO A 195 -19.32 7.12 -10.94
C PRO A 195 -20.63 6.95 -10.17
N GLU A 196 -21.31 5.79 -10.30
CA GLU A 196 -22.60 5.52 -9.65
C GLU A 196 -22.38 4.81 -8.30
N ASN A 197 -21.26 4.10 -8.15
CA ASN A 197 -20.91 3.38 -6.92
C ASN A 197 -19.43 3.50 -6.59
N ALA A 198 -19.07 4.44 -5.75
CA ALA A 198 -17.68 4.69 -5.33
C ALA A 198 -16.98 3.49 -4.66
N ARG A 199 -17.69 2.40 -4.37
CA ARG A 199 -17.09 1.14 -3.86
C ARG A 199 -16.59 0.22 -4.96
N ILE A 200 -16.96 0.48 -6.20
CA ILE A 200 -16.55 -0.32 -7.35
C ILE A 200 -15.39 0.38 -8.06
N VAL A 201 -14.35 -0.38 -8.34
CA VAL A 201 -13.22 0.07 -9.15
C VAL A 201 -13.18 -0.78 -10.41
N HIS A 202 -13.16 -0.12 -11.54
CA HIS A 202 -12.89 -0.73 -12.83
C HIS A 202 -11.40 -0.71 -13.11
N VAL A 203 -10.87 -1.86 -13.48
CA VAL A 203 -9.46 -2.01 -13.89
C VAL A 203 -9.45 -2.36 -15.35
N GLU A 204 -8.97 -1.45 -16.19
CA GLU A 204 -8.78 -1.71 -17.60
C GLU A 204 -7.58 -2.63 -17.79
N SER A 205 -7.83 -3.92 -18.07
CA SER A 205 -6.75 -4.83 -18.46
C SER A 205 -6.19 -4.35 -19.81
N GLN A 206 -4.89 -4.12 -19.87
CA GLN A 206 -4.19 -3.98 -21.16
C GLN A 206 -4.15 -5.37 -21.84
N VAL A 207 -5.31 -5.88 -22.23
CA VAL A 207 -5.38 -7.02 -23.14
C VAL A 207 -5.06 -6.49 -24.52
N GLU A 208 -3.81 -6.74 -24.92
CA GLU A 208 -3.27 -6.76 -26.27
C GLU A 208 -4.28 -6.55 -27.39
N THR A 209 -4.25 -5.36 -27.98
CA THR A 209 -4.57 -5.21 -29.42
C THR A 209 -3.34 -5.69 -30.22
N ARG A 210 -3.10 -7.00 -30.21
CA ARG A 210 -2.29 -7.68 -31.23
C ARG A 210 -3.18 -8.61 -31.99
N HIS A 211 -3.99 -8.04 -32.89
CA HIS A 211 -4.49 -8.74 -34.08
C HIS A 211 -4.69 -7.69 -35.18
N GLY A 212 -3.79 -7.71 -36.14
CA GLY A 212 -3.86 -6.97 -37.37
C GLY A 212 -2.60 -7.19 -38.15
#